data_627ac448a06cc64dbf884b651e629c82
#
_entry.id   627ac448a06cc64dbf884b651e629c82
#
_cell.length_a   1.000
_cell.length_b   1.000
_cell.length_c   1.000
_cell.angle_alpha   90.00
_cell.angle_beta   90.00
_cell.angle_gamma   90.00
#
_symmetry.space_group_name_H-M   'P 1'
#
loop_
_entity.id
_entity.type
_entity.pdbx_description
1 polymer ?
#
loop_
_entity_poly.entity_id
_entity_poly.type
_entity_poly.pdbx_seq_one_letter_code
_entity_poly.pdbx_strand_id
1 'polypeptide(L)'
;DGDFGAITFGLMNPNYLQHQSERLQQSIINHLAMITTIKGVCSDLPEFYHNAINLVDTTDINYMGVSLGGNRGPSMLSLIPAIDRGVLWVGGSSFSLQVERSTQYTQFEELFASPLAYESTLDRSILISLMQSMWDTTEAETYLPFIDGGMDGELHPYEILYIISMNDAQVTTLSADRASRTSGIPVLSNSTYHPYGLDVTEAPVSGSAIVYFDGEFPAVPSGNIQGPMEYHSLAHNQVLGYDPAVDLA
;
A
#
# COMPACT_ATOMS: atom_id res chain seq x y z
N ASP A 1 18.82 -4.99 -1.81
CA ASP A 1 19.17 -6.28 -1.18
C ASP A 1 19.20 -6.21 0.34
N GLY A 2 19.50 -5.07 0.97
CA GLY A 2 19.49 -4.92 2.43
C GLY A 2 18.11 -5.05 3.08
N ASP A 3 17.04 -4.72 2.36
CA ASP A 3 15.68 -4.77 2.88
C ASP A 3 15.15 -6.20 2.94
N PHE A 4 15.47 -7.02 1.93
CA PHE A 4 15.14 -8.44 1.96
C PHE A 4 15.81 -9.14 3.14
N GLY A 5 17.07 -8.82 3.42
CA GLY A 5 17.78 -9.32 4.61
C GLY A 5 17.08 -8.94 5.91
N ALA A 6 16.64 -7.68 6.05
CA ALA A 6 15.94 -7.22 7.25
C ALA A 6 14.60 -7.92 7.45
N ILE A 7 13.84 -8.14 6.37
CA ILE A 7 12.59 -8.90 6.41
C ILE A 7 12.87 -10.33 6.84
N THR A 8 13.81 -11.01 6.19
CA THR A 8 14.18 -12.40 6.49
C THR A 8 14.61 -12.56 7.96
N PHE A 9 15.51 -11.70 8.44
CA PHE A 9 15.97 -11.75 9.83
C PHE A 9 14.83 -11.47 10.83
N GLY A 10 13.96 -10.51 10.53
CA GLY A 10 12.80 -10.20 11.37
C GLY A 10 11.81 -11.36 11.47
N LEU A 11 11.57 -12.03 10.35
CA LEU A 11 10.68 -13.21 10.31
C LEU A 11 11.30 -14.43 11.00
N MET A 12 12.62 -14.63 10.88
CA MET A 12 13.33 -15.72 11.56
C MET A 12 13.44 -15.50 13.08
N ASN A 13 13.50 -14.27 13.52
CA ASN A 13 13.58 -13.92 14.93
C ASN A 13 12.85 -12.61 15.20
N PRO A 14 11.68 -12.65 15.84
CA PRO A 14 10.85 -11.46 16.10
C PRO A 14 11.56 -10.31 16.80
N ASN A 15 12.65 -10.57 17.54
CA ASN A 15 13.46 -9.52 18.16
C ASN A 15 14.14 -8.59 17.13
N TYR A 16 14.26 -9.04 15.88
CA TYR A 16 14.83 -8.23 14.78
C TYR A 16 13.77 -7.60 13.87
N LEU A 17 12.49 -7.84 14.13
CA LEU A 17 11.40 -7.27 13.31
C LEU A 17 11.41 -5.74 13.32
N GLN A 18 11.84 -5.14 14.43
CA GLN A 18 12.00 -3.70 14.56
C GLN A 18 12.88 -3.11 13.44
N HIS A 19 13.92 -3.83 13.01
CA HIS A 19 14.79 -3.35 11.91
C HIS A 19 14.04 -3.17 10.59
N GLN A 20 13.02 -4.00 10.33
CA GLN A 20 12.17 -3.81 9.16
C GLN A 20 11.34 -2.53 9.29
N SER A 21 10.70 -2.32 10.44
CA SER A 21 9.89 -1.11 10.69
C SER A 21 10.74 0.16 10.61
N GLU A 22 11.94 0.16 11.21
CA GLU A 22 12.88 1.29 11.15
C GLU A 22 13.31 1.61 9.72
N ARG A 23 13.51 0.61 8.86
CA ARG A 23 13.84 0.83 7.44
C ARG A 23 12.67 1.43 6.67
N LEU A 24 11.45 0.99 6.97
CA LEU A 24 10.25 1.57 6.39
C LEU A 24 10.06 3.02 6.85
N GLN A 25 10.33 3.36 8.10
CA GLN A 25 10.35 4.74 8.60
C GLN A 25 11.43 5.57 7.89
N GLN A 26 12.64 5.02 7.77
CA GLN A 26 13.73 5.70 7.07
C GLN A 26 13.37 5.98 5.61
N SER A 27 12.58 5.11 4.96
CA SER A 27 12.15 5.36 3.59
C SER A 27 11.26 6.60 3.46
N ILE A 28 10.42 6.89 4.44
CA ILE A 28 9.59 8.12 4.46
C ILE A 28 10.50 9.35 4.58
N ILE A 29 11.47 9.31 5.48
CA ILE A 29 12.44 10.39 5.65
C ILE A 29 13.24 10.63 4.36
N ASN A 30 13.64 9.56 3.69
CA ASN A 30 14.38 9.66 2.43
C ASN A 30 13.53 10.29 1.32
N HIS A 31 12.23 9.95 1.21
CA HIS A 31 11.32 10.57 0.26
C HIS A 31 11.11 12.06 0.56
N LEU A 32 10.92 12.41 1.83
CA LEU A 32 10.81 13.80 2.25
C LEU A 32 12.09 14.60 1.90
N ALA A 33 13.26 14.03 2.19
CA ALA A 33 14.55 14.64 1.84
C ALA A 33 14.71 14.79 0.31
N MET A 34 14.33 13.78 -0.45
CA MET A 34 14.36 13.81 -1.93
C MET A 34 13.46 14.92 -2.46
N ILE A 35 12.20 14.98 -2.04
CA ILE A 35 11.23 16.00 -2.47
C ILE A 35 11.74 17.41 -2.09
N THR A 36 12.23 17.59 -0.87
CA THR A 36 12.80 18.86 -0.41
C THR A 36 13.98 19.28 -1.27
N THR A 37 14.84 18.33 -1.66
CA THR A 37 16.00 18.59 -2.51
C THR A 37 15.55 18.95 -3.94
N ILE A 38 14.56 18.25 -4.49
CA ILE A 38 14.01 18.55 -5.82
C ILE A 38 13.35 19.93 -5.83
N LYS A 39 12.53 20.26 -4.84
CA LYS A 39 11.87 21.58 -4.71
C LYS A 39 12.87 22.73 -4.45
N GLY A 40 14.04 22.41 -3.92
CA GLY A 40 15.09 23.36 -3.63
C GLY A 40 16.15 23.48 -4.75
N VAL A 41 17.36 23.10 -4.43
CA VAL A 41 18.54 23.32 -5.30
C VAL A 41 18.51 22.53 -6.61
N CYS A 42 17.90 21.33 -6.64
CA CYS A 42 17.96 20.48 -7.83
C CYS A 42 17.19 21.08 -9.01
N SER A 43 16.02 21.69 -8.75
CA SER A 43 15.20 22.27 -9.83
C SER A 43 15.91 23.38 -10.59
N ASP A 44 16.90 24.04 -9.99
CA ASP A 44 17.65 25.13 -10.60
C ASP A 44 18.92 24.67 -11.32
N LEU A 45 19.24 23.38 -11.27
CA LEU A 45 20.42 22.84 -11.94
C LEU A 45 20.25 22.82 -13.46
N PRO A 46 21.29 23.18 -14.24
CA PRO A 46 21.22 23.20 -15.71
C PRO A 46 20.81 21.89 -16.35
N GLU A 47 21.07 20.77 -15.69
CA GLU A 47 20.75 19.42 -16.14
C GLU A 47 19.23 19.18 -16.24
N PHE A 48 18.43 19.95 -15.51
CA PHE A 48 16.97 19.88 -15.56
C PHE A 48 16.34 20.85 -16.56
N TYR A 49 17.16 21.52 -17.37
CA TYR A 49 16.66 22.44 -18.38
C TYR A 49 16.88 21.89 -19.80
N HIS A 50 15.86 21.99 -20.64
CA HIS A 50 15.95 21.78 -22.07
C HIS A 50 15.40 23.00 -22.82
N ASN A 51 16.19 23.60 -23.70
CA ASN A 51 15.80 24.80 -24.42
C ASN A 51 15.24 25.94 -23.52
N ALA A 52 15.88 26.17 -22.37
CA ALA A 52 15.47 27.11 -21.32
C ALA A 52 14.12 26.79 -20.65
N ILE A 53 13.59 25.59 -20.85
CA ILE A 53 12.40 25.10 -20.14
C ILE A 53 12.87 24.20 -19.00
N ASN A 54 12.43 24.48 -17.77
CA ASN A 54 12.64 23.59 -16.64
C ASN A 54 11.75 22.33 -16.84
N LEU A 55 12.37 21.17 -16.78
CA LEU A 55 11.68 19.87 -16.94
C LEU A 55 11.08 19.34 -15.65
N VAL A 56 11.37 19.98 -14.53
CA VAL A 56 10.86 19.57 -13.20
C VAL A 56 9.80 20.59 -12.77
N ASP A 57 8.56 20.14 -12.71
CA ASP A 57 7.50 20.91 -12.06
C ASP A 57 7.54 20.63 -10.56
N THR A 58 7.94 21.65 -9.79
CA THR A 58 8.00 21.57 -8.31
C THR A 58 6.72 22.04 -7.64
N THR A 59 5.73 22.47 -8.41
CA THR A 59 4.45 22.98 -7.91
C THR A 59 3.36 21.92 -7.86
N ASP A 60 3.55 20.78 -8.56
CA ASP A 60 2.58 19.68 -8.65
C ASP A 60 3.34 18.34 -8.46
N ILE A 61 3.47 17.91 -7.20
CA ILE A 61 4.15 16.67 -6.85
C ILE A 61 3.11 15.63 -6.47
N ASN A 62 3.08 14.55 -7.23
CA ASN A 62 2.11 13.48 -7.08
C ASN A 62 2.80 12.17 -6.66
N TYR A 63 2.04 11.31 -5.99
CA TYR A 63 2.47 9.98 -5.58
C TYR A 63 1.75 8.91 -6.41
N MET A 64 2.50 7.95 -6.90
CA MET A 64 1.94 6.72 -7.44
C MET A 64 2.62 5.52 -6.78
N GLY A 65 1.83 4.67 -6.17
CA GLY A 65 2.32 3.47 -5.49
C GLY A 65 1.60 2.21 -5.94
N VAL A 66 2.38 1.19 -6.30
CA VAL A 66 1.86 -0.12 -6.73
C VAL A 66 2.23 -1.16 -5.69
N SER A 67 1.31 -2.09 -5.35
CA SER A 67 1.60 -3.20 -4.45
C SER A 67 2.10 -2.70 -3.08
N LEU A 68 3.33 -3.02 -2.70
CA LEU A 68 3.94 -2.45 -1.50
C LEU A 68 3.94 -0.91 -1.52
N GLY A 69 4.09 -0.28 -2.68
CA GLY A 69 3.93 1.17 -2.83
C GLY A 69 2.50 1.62 -2.54
N GLY A 70 1.49 0.87 -2.95
CA GLY A 70 0.10 1.11 -2.58
C GLY A 70 -0.15 0.98 -1.08
N ASN A 71 0.45 -0.03 -0.43
CA ASN A 71 0.41 -0.19 1.03
C ASN A 71 1.13 0.96 1.76
N ARG A 72 2.20 1.49 1.18
CA ARG A 72 3.00 2.59 1.76
C ARG A 72 2.41 3.97 1.49
N GLY A 73 1.58 4.09 0.47
CA GLY A 73 0.96 5.34 0.04
C GLY A 73 0.30 6.13 1.17
N PRO A 74 -0.53 5.52 2.02
CA PRO A 74 -1.15 6.22 3.14
C PRO A 74 -0.17 6.91 4.06
N SER A 75 0.96 6.27 4.40
CA SER A 75 1.99 6.91 5.23
C SER A 75 2.72 8.04 4.50
N MET A 76 2.98 7.89 3.20
CA MET A 76 3.61 8.93 2.38
C MET A 76 2.71 10.16 2.26
N LEU A 77 1.45 9.96 1.91
CA LEU A 77 0.47 11.03 1.73
C LEU A 77 0.18 11.76 3.05
N SER A 78 0.04 11.02 4.16
CA SER A 78 -0.26 11.64 5.46
C SER A 78 0.92 12.39 6.10
N LEU A 79 2.16 12.03 5.75
CA LEU A 79 3.38 12.57 6.41
C LEU A 79 4.19 13.53 5.53
N ILE A 80 3.90 13.63 4.24
CA ILE A 80 4.63 14.48 3.30
C ILE A 80 3.70 15.53 2.70
N PRO A 81 3.57 16.70 3.32
CA PRO A 81 2.63 17.74 2.89
C PRO A 81 2.86 18.31 1.49
N ALA A 82 4.01 17.99 0.89
CA ALA A 82 4.36 18.43 -0.46
C ALA A 82 3.76 17.56 -1.58
N ILE A 83 3.02 16.51 -1.23
CA ILE A 83 2.33 15.63 -2.18
C ILE A 83 0.85 15.98 -2.13
N ASP A 84 0.30 16.41 -3.25
CA ASP A 84 -1.10 16.88 -3.32
C ASP A 84 -2.06 15.77 -3.75
N ARG A 85 -1.59 14.82 -4.56
CA ARG A 85 -2.40 13.74 -5.13
C ARG A 85 -1.71 12.39 -5.03
N GLY A 86 -2.52 11.33 -4.96
CA GLY A 86 -2.02 9.98 -4.92
C GLY A 86 -2.85 8.97 -5.71
N VAL A 87 -2.17 8.08 -6.43
CA VAL A 87 -2.78 6.88 -7.00
C VAL A 87 -2.22 5.67 -6.28
N LEU A 88 -3.09 4.91 -5.63
CA LEU A 88 -2.75 3.70 -4.87
C LEU A 88 -3.28 2.48 -5.63
N TRP A 89 -2.39 1.71 -6.22
CA TRP A 89 -2.74 0.52 -6.99
C TRP A 89 -2.51 -0.74 -6.17
N VAL A 90 -3.52 -1.60 -6.11
CA VAL A 90 -3.47 -2.92 -5.48
C VAL A 90 -2.76 -2.90 -4.12
N GLY A 91 -3.04 -1.86 -3.35
CA GLY A 91 -2.58 -1.72 -1.98
C GLY A 91 -3.56 -2.32 -0.98
N GLY A 92 -3.13 -2.37 0.27
CA GLY A 92 -3.96 -2.85 1.39
C GLY A 92 -3.39 -2.39 2.73
N SER A 93 -3.92 -2.92 3.82
CA SER A 93 -3.45 -2.65 5.17
C SER A 93 -3.36 -3.92 6.01
N SER A 94 -2.81 -3.80 7.22
CA SER A 94 -2.66 -4.90 8.17
C SER A 94 -1.78 -6.03 7.65
N PHE A 95 -0.47 -5.88 7.71
CA PHE A 95 0.47 -6.93 7.32
C PHE A 95 0.19 -8.26 8.00
N SER A 96 -0.25 -8.25 9.25
CA SER A 96 -0.63 -9.46 9.97
C SER A 96 -1.79 -10.22 9.32
N LEU A 97 -2.71 -9.53 8.63
CA LEU A 97 -3.77 -10.18 7.85
C LEU A 97 -3.27 -10.69 6.50
N GLN A 98 -2.23 -10.07 5.95
CA GLN A 98 -1.68 -10.45 4.65
C GLN A 98 -0.77 -11.67 4.76
N VAL A 99 0.06 -11.76 5.80
CA VAL A 99 1.12 -12.78 5.92
C VAL A 99 0.60 -14.20 5.70
N GLU A 100 -0.52 -14.57 6.31
CA GLU A 100 -1.06 -15.93 6.21
C GLU A 100 -1.92 -16.17 4.95
N ARG A 101 -2.23 -15.12 4.18
CA ARG A 101 -3.11 -15.20 2.99
C ARG A 101 -2.38 -14.91 1.69
N SER A 102 -1.31 -14.16 1.75
CA SER A 102 -0.60 -13.68 0.59
C SER A 102 0.37 -14.70 0.03
N THR A 103 0.31 -14.92 -1.26
CA THR A 103 1.28 -15.75 -2.00
C THR A 103 2.70 -15.16 -1.97
N GLN A 104 2.87 -13.88 -1.61
CA GLN A 104 4.18 -13.27 -1.38
C GLN A 104 4.94 -13.91 -0.22
N TYR A 105 4.22 -14.44 0.77
CA TYR A 105 4.82 -14.98 1.98
C TYR A 105 5.07 -16.48 1.93
N THR A 106 4.69 -17.17 0.85
CA THR A 106 4.95 -18.61 0.67
C THR A 106 6.41 -18.96 0.91
N GLN A 107 7.32 -18.16 0.40
CA GLN A 107 8.77 -18.35 0.58
C GLN A 107 9.25 -18.16 2.03
N PHE A 108 8.46 -17.49 2.87
CA PHE A 108 8.79 -17.27 4.27
C PHE A 108 8.12 -18.28 5.21
N GLU A 109 7.20 -19.09 4.72
CA GLU A 109 6.50 -20.08 5.55
C GLU A 109 7.47 -21.08 6.17
N GLU A 110 8.47 -21.55 5.42
CA GLU A 110 9.52 -22.42 5.94
C GLU A 110 10.42 -21.74 6.97
N LEU A 111 10.61 -20.42 6.86
CA LEU A 111 11.35 -19.64 7.84
C LEU A 111 10.62 -19.52 9.18
N PHE A 112 9.30 -19.38 9.16
CA PHE A 112 8.48 -19.42 10.37
C PHE A 112 8.41 -20.81 10.99
N ALA A 113 8.35 -21.86 10.19
CA ALA A 113 8.18 -23.23 10.68
C ALA A 113 9.46 -23.80 11.31
N SER A 114 10.66 -23.45 10.81
CA SER A 114 11.89 -24.08 11.20
C SER A 114 12.58 -23.44 12.43
N PRO A 115 12.84 -22.12 12.49
CA PRO A 115 13.59 -21.53 13.60
C PRO A 115 12.72 -21.22 14.83
N LEU A 116 11.44 -20.96 14.63
CA LEU A 116 10.53 -20.51 15.69
C LEU A 116 9.83 -21.67 16.37
N ALA A 117 9.96 -22.89 15.85
CA ALA A 117 9.38 -24.12 16.40
C ALA A 117 7.90 -24.01 16.81
N TYR A 118 7.13 -23.11 16.15
CA TYR A 118 5.70 -23.00 16.36
C TYR A 118 4.97 -24.10 15.59
N GLU A 119 4.78 -25.24 16.22
CA GLU A 119 4.07 -26.38 15.63
C GLU A 119 2.57 -26.10 15.46
N SER A 120 2.03 -25.25 16.32
CA SER A 120 0.61 -24.88 16.31
C SER A 120 0.36 -23.71 15.35
N THR A 121 -0.59 -23.88 14.44
CA THR A 121 -1.08 -22.79 13.58
C THR A 121 -1.64 -21.64 14.41
N LEU A 122 -2.28 -21.93 15.54
CA LEU A 122 -2.80 -20.92 16.46
C LEU A 122 -1.68 -20.07 17.05
N ASP A 123 -0.60 -20.69 17.51
CA ASP A 123 0.53 -19.96 18.09
C ASP A 123 1.20 -19.06 17.03
N ARG A 124 1.29 -19.52 15.79
CA ARG A 124 1.78 -18.69 14.67
C ARG A 124 0.87 -17.50 14.41
N SER A 125 -0.43 -17.70 14.35
CA SER A 125 -1.40 -16.60 14.13
C SER A 125 -1.39 -15.59 15.28
N ILE A 126 -1.22 -16.05 16.52
CA ILE A 126 -1.06 -15.17 17.69
C ILE A 126 0.23 -14.36 17.56
N LEU A 127 1.35 -15.00 17.24
CA LEU A 127 2.63 -14.31 17.05
C LEU A 127 2.52 -13.24 15.95
N ILE A 128 2.01 -13.58 14.78
CA ILE A 128 1.83 -12.65 13.65
C ILE A 128 0.95 -11.47 14.06
N SER A 129 -0.11 -11.73 14.84
CA SER A 129 -0.98 -10.67 15.36
C SER A 129 -0.24 -9.75 16.34
N LEU A 130 0.64 -10.28 17.17
CA LEU A 130 1.48 -9.47 18.08
C LEU A 130 2.53 -8.67 17.31
N MET A 131 3.07 -9.22 16.21
CA MET A 131 4.01 -8.52 15.34
C MET A 131 3.38 -7.27 14.69
N GLN A 132 2.06 -7.23 14.53
CA GLN A 132 1.37 -6.06 13.99
C GLN A 132 1.73 -4.77 14.74
N SER A 133 1.86 -4.83 16.06
CA SER A 133 2.23 -3.65 16.86
C SER A 133 3.60 -3.04 16.48
N MET A 134 4.50 -3.82 15.92
CA MET A 134 5.80 -3.35 15.42
C MET A 134 5.67 -2.73 14.01
N TRP A 135 4.71 -3.21 13.21
CA TRP A 135 4.42 -2.65 11.88
C TRP A 135 3.56 -1.39 11.94
N ASP A 136 2.74 -1.21 12.99
CA ASP A 136 1.79 -0.10 13.11
C ASP A 136 2.43 1.28 12.91
N THR A 137 3.69 1.44 13.29
CA THR A 137 4.43 2.71 13.11
C THR A 137 4.73 3.06 11.65
N THR A 138 4.55 2.13 10.73
CA THR A 138 4.94 2.26 9.32
C THR A 138 3.88 1.77 8.34
N GLU A 139 2.84 1.19 8.86
CA GLU A 139 1.84 0.47 8.09
C GLU A 139 0.64 1.36 7.76
N ALA A 140 0.00 1.08 6.63
CA ALA A 140 -1.09 1.88 6.10
C ALA A 140 -2.20 2.17 7.12
N GLU A 141 -2.58 1.18 7.91
CA GLU A 141 -3.74 1.27 8.80
C GLU A 141 -3.66 2.43 9.81
N THR A 142 -2.46 2.72 10.30
CA THR A 142 -2.22 3.85 11.20
C THR A 142 -2.46 5.19 10.52
N TYR A 143 -2.20 5.30 9.22
CA TYR A 143 -2.22 6.55 8.48
C TYR A 143 -3.48 6.77 7.65
N LEU A 144 -4.21 5.70 7.33
CA LEU A 144 -5.46 5.77 6.56
C LEU A 144 -6.50 6.75 7.12
N PRO A 145 -6.69 6.89 8.43
CA PRO A 145 -7.63 7.89 8.96
C PRO A 145 -7.23 9.36 8.68
N PHE A 146 -5.98 9.58 8.29
CA PHE A 146 -5.42 10.91 8.04
C PHE A 146 -5.16 11.19 6.56
N ILE A 147 -5.49 10.22 5.69
CA ILE A 147 -5.13 10.27 4.27
C ILE A 147 -5.85 11.40 3.52
N ASP A 148 -7.00 11.85 4.02
CA ASP A 148 -7.83 12.91 3.40
C ASP A 148 -7.69 14.27 4.13
N GLY A 149 -6.66 14.47 4.93
CA GLY A 149 -6.52 15.73 5.66
C GLY A 149 -5.18 15.96 6.34
N GLY A 150 -4.27 14.99 6.23
CA GLY A 150 -2.96 15.04 6.89
C GLY A 150 -3.02 14.81 8.41
N MET A 151 -1.86 14.57 9.01
CA MET A 151 -1.72 14.34 10.45
C MET A 151 -1.52 15.63 11.25
N ASP A 152 -1.16 16.71 10.62
CA ASP A 152 -0.87 18.01 11.25
C ASP A 152 -2.13 18.86 11.53
N GLY A 153 -3.30 18.37 11.09
CA GLY A 153 -4.57 19.08 11.24
C GLY A 153 -4.71 20.28 10.29
N GLU A 154 -3.72 20.54 9.45
CA GLU A 154 -3.88 21.43 8.32
C GLU A 154 -4.54 20.63 7.20
N LEU A 155 -5.79 20.98 6.92
CA LEU A 155 -6.58 20.35 5.87
C LEU A 155 -5.94 20.62 4.50
N HIS A 156 -5.05 19.73 4.09
CA HIS A 156 -4.67 19.61 2.69
C HIS A 156 -5.68 18.64 2.06
N PRO A 157 -6.54 19.10 1.15
CA PRO A 157 -7.43 18.20 0.44
C PRO A 157 -6.58 17.35 -0.52
N TYR A 158 -6.16 16.19 -0.05
CA TYR A 158 -5.54 15.21 -0.94
C TYR A 158 -6.59 14.67 -1.90
N GLU A 159 -6.22 14.52 -3.16
CA GLU A 159 -7.03 13.81 -4.14
C GLU A 159 -6.43 12.42 -4.31
N ILE A 160 -7.13 11.39 -3.85
CA ILE A 160 -6.63 10.02 -3.85
C ILE A 160 -7.52 9.13 -4.68
N LEU A 161 -6.92 8.47 -5.65
CA LEU A 161 -7.54 7.37 -6.36
C LEU A 161 -6.96 6.04 -5.84
N TYR A 162 -7.81 5.22 -5.22
CA TYR A 162 -7.43 3.91 -4.74
C TYR A 162 -8.02 2.84 -5.65
N ILE A 163 -7.18 2.13 -6.37
CA ILE A 163 -7.54 1.12 -7.37
C ILE A 163 -7.27 -0.26 -6.79
N ILE A 164 -8.31 -1.07 -6.67
CA ILE A 164 -8.27 -2.38 -6.03
C ILE A 164 -8.69 -3.45 -7.04
N SER A 165 -7.94 -4.53 -7.11
CA SER A 165 -8.28 -5.70 -7.89
C SER A 165 -8.97 -6.75 -7.02
N MET A 166 -10.12 -7.23 -7.47
CA MET A 166 -10.78 -8.38 -6.85
C MET A 166 -9.94 -9.63 -7.06
N ASN A 167 -10.00 -10.55 -6.10
CA ASN A 167 -9.27 -11.83 -6.14
C ASN A 167 -7.75 -11.72 -6.21
N ASP A 168 -7.18 -10.60 -5.73
CA ASP A 168 -5.73 -10.44 -5.61
C ASP A 168 -5.17 -11.45 -4.58
N ALA A 169 -4.21 -12.27 -5.03
CA ALA A 169 -3.56 -13.29 -4.22
C ALA A 169 -2.29 -12.79 -3.52
N GLN A 170 -1.78 -11.61 -3.86
CA GLN A 170 -0.60 -11.00 -3.24
C GLN A 170 -1.01 -10.00 -2.14
N VAL A 171 -1.74 -8.95 -2.51
CA VAL A 171 -2.36 -8.03 -1.56
C VAL A 171 -3.85 -8.36 -1.52
N THR A 172 -4.22 -9.16 -0.54
CA THR A 172 -5.54 -9.80 -0.56
C THR A 172 -6.69 -8.79 -0.52
N THR A 173 -7.80 -9.11 -1.20
CA THR A 173 -9.01 -8.27 -1.21
C THR A 173 -9.48 -7.94 0.22
N LEU A 174 -9.31 -8.86 1.19
CA LEU A 174 -9.63 -8.59 2.60
C LEU A 174 -8.79 -7.44 3.17
N SER A 175 -7.51 -7.40 2.85
CA SER A 175 -6.59 -6.34 3.30
C SER A 175 -6.94 -5.00 2.65
N ALA A 176 -7.27 -5.02 1.36
CA ALA A 176 -7.73 -3.84 0.63
C ALA A 176 -9.10 -3.34 1.13
N ASP A 177 -10.04 -4.25 1.41
CA ASP A 177 -11.36 -3.92 1.98
C ASP A 177 -11.22 -3.26 3.36
N ARG A 178 -10.32 -3.78 4.20
CA ARG A 178 -10.00 -3.17 5.48
C ARG A 178 -9.41 -1.76 5.30
N ALA A 179 -8.44 -1.59 4.39
CA ALA A 179 -7.86 -0.29 4.08
C ALA A 179 -8.92 0.71 3.61
N SER A 180 -9.78 0.30 2.70
CA SER A 180 -10.89 1.13 2.19
C SER A 180 -11.80 1.60 3.31
N ARG A 181 -12.24 0.69 4.17
CA ARG A 181 -13.13 1.02 5.28
C ARG A 181 -12.48 1.89 6.35
N THR A 182 -11.19 1.72 6.58
CA THR A 182 -10.43 2.55 7.54
C THR A 182 -10.21 3.96 6.99
N SER A 183 -10.02 4.13 5.68
CA SER A 183 -9.87 5.44 5.06
C SER A 183 -11.16 6.27 5.06
N GLY A 184 -12.32 5.60 4.99
CA GLY A 184 -13.62 6.27 4.85
C GLY A 184 -13.84 6.96 3.49
N ILE A 185 -12.93 6.78 2.53
CA ILE A 185 -13.05 7.34 1.18
C ILE A 185 -14.24 6.67 0.46
N PRO A 186 -15.09 7.44 -0.25
CA PRO A 186 -16.24 6.87 -0.93
C PRO A 186 -15.84 5.98 -2.11
N VAL A 187 -16.69 4.98 -2.38
CA VAL A 187 -16.50 4.06 -3.51
C VAL A 187 -17.24 4.59 -4.74
N LEU A 188 -16.61 4.49 -5.91
CA LEU A 188 -17.27 4.84 -7.17
C LEU A 188 -18.45 3.89 -7.44
N SER A 189 -19.57 4.45 -7.90
CA SER A 189 -20.81 3.70 -8.17
C SER A 189 -20.66 2.62 -9.25
N ASN A 190 -19.70 2.78 -10.17
CA ASN A 190 -19.36 1.81 -11.20
C ASN A 190 -18.36 0.74 -10.74
N SER A 191 -17.98 0.73 -9.46
CA SER A 191 -17.17 -0.36 -8.89
C SER A 191 -17.89 -1.70 -8.97
N THR A 192 -17.13 -2.77 -9.20
CA THR A 192 -17.68 -4.14 -9.23
C THR A 192 -18.03 -4.66 -7.82
N TYR A 193 -17.49 -4.03 -6.79
CA TYR A 193 -17.75 -4.36 -5.39
C TYR A 193 -17.87 -3.07 -4.55
N HIS A 194 -18.78 -3.09 -3.59
CA HIS A 194 -19.02 -1.99 -2.65
C HIS A 194 -18.86 -2.49 -1.21
N PRO A 195 -17.75 -2.17 -0.53
CA PRO A 195 -17.53 -2.55 0.86
C PRO A 195 -18.65 -2.02 1.77
N TYR A 196 -19.06 -2.84 2.71
CA TYR A 196 -20.08 -2.44 3.68
C TYR A 196 -19.62 -1.23 4.52
N GLY A 197 -20.47 -0.23 4.62
CA GLY A 197 -20.29 0.94 5.49
C GLY A 197 -19.53 2.10 4.82
N LEU A 198 -19.22 2.01 3.53
CA LEU A 198 -18.70 3.14 2.75
C LEU A 198 -19.82 3.83 1.96
N ASP A 199 -19.70 5.13 1.82
CA ASP A 199 -20.55 5.92 0.92
C ASP A 199 -20.21 5.61 -0.54
N VAL A 200 -21.18 5.83 -1.42
CA VAL A 200 -21.04 5.64 -2.87
C VAL A 200 -21.10 7.02 -3.53
N THR A 201 -20.22 7.26 -4.51
CA THR A 201 -20.15 8.50 -5.26
C THR A 201 -20.16 8.24 -6.77
N GLU A 202 -20.64 9.23 -7.52
CA GLU A 202 -20.67 9.18 -8.99
C GLU A 202 -19.45 9.90 -9.57
N ALA A 203 -18.88 9.34 -10.65
CA ALA A 203 -17.86 10.04 -11.42
C ALA A 203 -18.49 11.13 -12.34
N PRO A 204 -17.80 12.27 -12.60
CA PRO A 204 -16.48 12.63 -12.09
C PRO A 204 -16.51 13.10 -10.64
N VAL A 205 -15.48 12.75 -9.88
CA VAL A 205 -15.34 13.11 -8.47
C VAL A 205 -14.35 14.27 -8.33
N SER A 206 -14.70 15.23 -7.50
CA SER A 206 -13.76 16.22 -6.99
C SER A 206 -13.34 15.76 -5.59
N GLY A 207 -12.12 15.31 -5.44
CA GLY A 207 -11.60 14.71 -4.21
C GLY A 207 -11.23 13.23 -4.38
N SER A 208 -11.31 12.48 -3.30
CA SER A 208 -10.85 11.10 -3.25
C SER A 208 -11.93 10.09 -3.63
N ALA A 209 -11.53 8.99 -4.25
CA ALA A 209 -12.42 7.87 -4.58
C ALA A 209 -11.71 6.52 -4.55
N ILE A 210 -12.48 5.47 -4.28
CA ILE A 210 -12.03 4.07 -4.37
C ILE A 210 -12.75 3.40 -5.53
N VAL A 211 -12.05 2.55 -6.26
CA VAL A 211 -12.64 1.72 -7.30
C VAL A 211 -12.16 0.28 -7.19
N TYR A 212 -13.10 -0.65 -7.29
CA TYR A 212 -12.83 -2.08 -7.33
C TYR A 212 -13.08 -2.60 -8.75
N PHE A 213 -12.09 -3.28 -9.29
CA PHE A 213 -12.17 -3.96 -10.57
C PHE A 213 -12.19 -5.47 -10.40
N ASP A 214 -13.07 -6.13 -11.14
CA ASP A 214 -13.07 -7.57 -11.31
C ASP A 214 -12.70 -7.89 -12.76
N GLY A 215 -11.51 -8.44 -12.96
CA GLY A 215 -11.02 -8.91 -14.25
C GLY A 215 -11.38 -10.38 -14.49
N GLU A 216 -12.41 -10.91 -13.81
CA GLU A 216 -12.83 -12.31 -13.89
C GLU A 216 -11.75 -13.31 -13.46
N PHE A 217 -10.86 -12.88 -12.55
CA PHE A 217 -9.79 -13.73 -12.02
C PHE A 217 -10.34 -14.81 -11.09
N PRO A 218 -9.67 -15.98 -11.02
CA PRO A 218 -10.08 -17.07 -10.13
C PRO A 218 -10.18 -16.59 -8.68
N ALA A 219 -11.24 -16.99 -7.99
CA ALA A 219 -11.48 -16.62 -6.60
C ALA A 219 -10.40 -17.20 -5.68
N VAL A 220 -9.83 -16.34 -4.82
CA VAL A 220 -8.93 -16.76 -3.76
C VAL A 220 -9.71 -17.46 -2.63
N PRO A 221 -9.08 -18.35 -1.84
CA PRO A 221 -9.72 -18.98 -0.71
C PRO A 221 -10.28 -17.99 0.31
N SER A 222 -11.45 -18.28 0.87
CA SER A 222 -12.12 -17.43 1.87
C SER A 222 -11.56 -17.53 3.29
N GLY A 223 -10.66 -18.49 3.56
CA GLY A 223 -10.09 -18.72 4.88
C GLY A 223 -8.80 -17.93 5.13
N ASN A 224 -8.18 -18.21 6.31
CA ASN A 224 -6.84 -17.73 6.63
C ASN A 224 -5.78 -18.66 6.01
N ILE A 225 -5.82 -18.80 4.71
CA ILE A 225 -4.93 -19.65 3.92
C ILE A 225 -4.53 -18.94 2.63
N GLN A 226 -3.36 -19.27 2.15
CA GLN A 226 -2.86 -18.74 0.87
C GLN A 226 -3.64 -19.29 -0.32
N GLY A 227 -3.77 -18.47 -1.35
CA GLY A 227 -4.24 -18.91 -2.64
C GLY A 227 -3.21 -19.80 -3.35
N PRO A 228 -3.58 -20.53 -4.40
CA PRO A 228 -2.64 -21.25 -5.23
C PRO A 228 -1.58 -20.31 -5.82
N MET A 229 -0.33 -20.76 -5.88
CA MET A 229 0.77 -19.96 -6.45
C MET A 229 0.57 -19.58 -7.91
N GLU A 230 -0.23 -20.32 -8.64
CA GLU A 230 -0.63 -20.00 -10.01
C GLU A 230 -1.47 -18.70 -10.10
N TYR A 231 -2.09 -18.27 -8.99
CA TYR A 231 -2.84 -17.00 -8.93
C TYR A 231 -1.97 -15.80 -8.60
N HIS A 232 -0.71 -16.03 -8.23
CA HIS A 232 0.21 -15.01 -7.73
C HIS A 232 0.23 -13.73 -8.57
N SER A 233 0.34 -13.87 -9.89
CA SER A 233 0.50 -12.72 -10.79
C SER A 233 -0.76 -12.36 -11.57
N LEU A 234 -1.90 -13.01 -11.31
CA LEU A 234 -3.12 -12.78 -12.08
C LEU A 234 -3.73 -11.40 -11.74
N ALA A 235 -4.61 -11.34 -10.77
CA ALA A 235 -5.31 -10.11 -10.41
C ALA A 235 -4.34 -8.97 -10.05
N HIS A 236 -3.27 -9.28 -9.32
CA HIS A 236 -2.31 -8.30 -8.84
C HIS A 236 -1.58 -7.54 -9.96
N ASN A 237 -1.09 -8.26 -10.96
CA ASN A 237 -0.29 -7.63 -12.02
C ASN A 237 -1.13 -7.22 -13.22
N GLN A 238 -2.20 -7.94 -13.54
CA GLN A 238 -2.95 -7.71 -14.77
C GLN A 238 -3.87 -6.48 -14.68
N VAL A 239 -4.30 -6.09 -13.47
CA VAL A 239 -5.06 -4.85 -13.29
C VAL A 239 -4.28 -3.61 -13.77
N LEU A 240 -2.97 -3.65 -13.71
CA LEU A 240 -2.11 -2.56 -14.20
C LEU A 240 -2.16 -2.36 -15.72
N GLY A 241 -2.59 -3.36 -16.46
CA GLY A 241 -2.81 -3.31 -17.90
C GLY A 241 -4.29 -3.41 -18.29
N TYR A 242 -5.20 -3.34 -17.33
CA TYR A 242 -6.62 -3.38 -17.58
C TYR A 242 -7.12 -1.99 -17.98
N ASP A 243 -7.50 -1.81 -19.26
CA ASP A 243 -7.82 -0.52 -19.84
C ASP A 243 -8.75 0.37 -18.98
N PRO A 244 -9.88 -0.12 -18.43
CA PRO A 244 -10.72 0.71 -17.58
C PRO A 244 -10.06 1.20 -16.29
N ALA A 245 -9.05 0.48 -15.75
CA ALA A 245 -8.32 0.91 -14.57
C ALA A 245 -7.24 1.95 -14.93
N VAL A 246 -6.60 1.78 -16.07
CA VAL A 246 -5.58 2.71 -16.59
C VAL A 246 -6.21 4.04 -16.97
N ASP A 247 -7.40 4.04 -17.58
CA ASP A 247 -8.11 5.24 -17.99
C ASP A 247 -8.59 6.10 -16.82
N LEU A 248 -8.62 5.57 -15.61
CA LEU A 248 -8.98 6.29 -14.39
C LEU A 248 -7.78 6.84 -13.62
N ALA A 249 -6.58 6.30 -13.84
CA ALA A 249 -5.36 6.70 -13.12
C ALA A 249 -4.67 7.89 -13.78
#